data_2afd05c71164b68c752a4a9d2c859655
#
_entry.id   2afd05c71164b68c752a4a9d2c859655
#
_cell.length_a   1.000
_cell.length_b   1.000
_cell.length_c   1.000
_cell.angle_alpha   90.00
_cell.angle_beta   90.00
_cell.angle_gamma   90.00
#
_symmetry.space_group_name_H-M   'P 1'
#
loop_
_entity.id
_entity.type
_entity.pdbx_description
1 polymer ?
#
loop_
_entity_poly.entity_id
_entity_poly.type
_entity_poly.pdbx_seq_one_letter_code
_entity_poly.pdbx_strand_id
1 'polypeptide(L)'
;LLNCPWSAEELEERLPAKMKRDLANKHANFYIMDATKLARDLGLGNRINTILQAAFFQLTKVIPIDLAVEEMKQGNYNSYFKKGGQEIVDLNNRAVDVGLTGMTKVEVPAAWADAKDGAPEELKGTDFVKDIVVPMDRQHGDKLPVSLFKKYNCLDGTWENGTTAYSKRGVAVTVPQWNPDVCIQCNRCAMACPHAAIRPVLLTEEEKAGAPESFVTVPAKGLGKDAPAYSFRMQVSPYDCLGCGVCLTACPAKGALEMVPFETQKAQQPNFDNYAMDEKLLKKDVISDKSVKTAQFAKPYFQFSAACAGCAETTYIKLVSQLVGDRMY
;
A
#
# COMPACT_ATOMS: atom_id res chain seq x y z
N LEU A 1 10.88 -11.27 -15.51
CA LEU A 1 9.44 -11.42 -15.26
C LEU A 1 8.94 -10.25 -14.43
N LEU A 2 7.88 -9.57 -14.88
CA LEU A 2 7.18 -8.51 -14.15
C LEU A 2 5.79 -9.02 -13.74
N ASN A 3 5.50 -8.98 -12.44
CA ASN A 3 4.14 -9.20 -11.95
C ASN A 3 3.35 -7.91 -12.06
N CYS A 4 2.41 -7.83 -12.99
CA CYS A 4 1.56 -6.65 -13.20
C CYS A 4 0.23 -7.04 -13.85
N PRO A 5 -0.84 -6.24 -13.65
CA PRO A 5 -2.12 -6.46 -14.29
C PRO A 5 -2.20 -5.88 -15.72
N TRP A 6 -1.12 -5.29 -16.22
CA TRP A 6 -1.09 -4.56 -17.50
C TRP A 6 -0.96 -5.51 -18.68
N SER A 7 -1.60 -5.15 -19.79
CA SER A 7 -1.37 -5.77 -21.08
C SER A 7 -0.03 -5.37 -21.68
N ALA A 8 0.41 -6.06 -22.71
CA ALA A 8 1.66 -5.70 -23.41
C ALA A 8 1.61 -4.28 -24.02
N GLU A 9 0.42 -3.85 -24.48
CA GLU A 9 0.19 -2.52 -25.06
C GLU A 9 0.28 -1.42 -24.00
N GLU A 10 -0.23 -1.67 -22.80
CA GLU A 10 -0.20 -0.69 -21.70
C GLU A 10 1.21 -0.44 -21.17
N LEU A 11 2.16 -1.35 -21.41
CA LEU A 11 3.54 -1.20 -20.92
C LEU A 11 4.24 0.04 -21.50
N GLU A 12 3.84 0.50 -22.69
CA GLU A 12 4.40 1.71 -23.28
C GLU A 12 4.19 2.94 -22.39
N GLU A 13 3.03 3.05 -21.76
CA GLU A 13 2.71 4.17 -20.88
C GLU A 13 3.11 3.92 -19.42
N ARG A 14 3.15 2.66 -19.00
CA ARG A 14 3.31 2.27 -17.59
C ARG A 14 4.76 2.11 -17.16
N LEU A 15 5.65 1.68 -18.07
CA LEU A 15 7.03 1.43 -17.69
C LEU A 15 7.86 2.72 -17.60
N PRO A 16 8.67 2.87 -16.55
CA PRO A 16 9.63 3.96 -16.47
C PRO A 16 10.63 3.91 -17.65
N ALA A 17 10.99 5.08 -18.17
CA ALA A 17 11.92 5.19 -19.31
C ALA A 17 13.25 4.47 -19.05
N LYS A 18 13.79 4.56 -17.83
CA LYS A 18 15.01 3.82 -17.45
C LYS A 18 14.84 2.30 -17.63
N MET A 19 13.70 1.74 -17.20
CA MET A 19 13.44 0.30 -17.36
C MET A 19 13.31 -0.08 -18.83
N LYS A 20 12.63 0.73 -19.63
CA LYS A 20 12.55 0.53 -21.10
C LYS A 20 13.95 0.48 -21.72
N ARG A 21 14.79 1.48 -21.44
CA ARG A 21 16.19 1.52 -21.94
C ARG A 21 16.98 0.30 -21.49
N ASP A 22 16.87 -0.10 -20.23
CA ASP A 22 17.58 -1.27 -19.71
C ASP A 22 17.14 -2.56 -20.40
N LEU A 23 15.85 -2.76 -20.63
CA LEU A 23 15.33 -3.93 -21.34
C LEU A 23 15.81 -4.00 -22.79
N ALA A 24 15.77 -2.88 -23.51
CA ALA A 24 16.19 -2.81 -24.91
C ALA A 24 17.71 -2.98 -25.06
N ASN A 25 18.51 -2.21 -24.31
CA ASN A 25 19.97 -2.22 -24.43
C ASN A 25 20.60 -3.54 -23.96
N LYS A 26 19.95 -4.25 -23.02
CA LYS A 26 20.42 -5.56 -22.54
C LYS A 26 19.86 -6.73 -23.36
N HIS A 27 19.04 -6.46 -24.38
CA HIS A 27 18.34 -7.49 -25.14
C HIS A 27 17.63 -8.50 -24.24
N ALA A 28 16.94 -7.99 -23.21
CA ALA A 28 16.36 -8.81 -22.17
C ALA A 28 15.18 -9.65 -22.68
N ASN A 29 15.09 -10.92 -22.29
CA ASN A 29 13.87 -11.69 -22.42
C ASN A 29 12.85 -11.18 -21.41
N PHE A 30 11.83 -10.48 -21.88
CA PHE A 30 10.86 -9.83 -21.03
C PHE A 30 9.54 -10.59 -21.00
N TYR A 31 9.02 -10.82 -19.80
CA TYR A 31 7.75 -11.53 -19.57
C TYR A 31 6.91 -10.77 -18.57
N ILE A 32 5.59 -10.81 -18.74
CA ILE A 32 4.60 -10.31 -17.79
C ILE A 32 3.68 -11.43 -17.32
N MET A 33 3.13 -11.28 -16.12
CA MET A 33 2.14 -12.17 -15.53
C MET A 33 1.31 -11.40 -14.52
N ASP A 34 -0.02 -11.57 -14.51
CA ASP A 34 -0.85 -11.13 -13.39
C ASP A 34 -1.04 -12.29 -12.40
N ALA A 35 0.01 -12.54 -11.62
CA ALA A 35 -0.03 -13.59 -10.58
C ALA A 35 -1.08 -13.30 -9.50
N THR A 36 -1.42 -12.04 -9.26
CA THR A 36 -2.43 -11.64 -8.28
C THR A 36 -3.82 -12.07 -8.74
N LYS A 37 -4.15 -11.85 -10.01
CA LYS A 37 -5.41 -12.31 -10.59
C LYS A 37 -5.46 -13.84 -10.59
N LEU A 38 -4.39 -14.51 -11.04
CA LEU A 38 -4.32 -15.98 -11.05
C LEU A 38 -4.52 -16.56 -9.64
N ALA A 39 -3.91 -15.98 -8.60
CA ALA A 39 -4.09 -16.43 -7.22
C ALA A 39 -5.53 -16.25 -6.73
N ARG A 40 -6.18 -15.14 -7.06
CA ARG A 40 -7.58 -14.87 -6.71
C ARG A 40 -8.54 -15.83 -7.42
N ASP A 41 -8.33 -16.05 -8.70
CA ASP A 41 -9.15 -16.97 -9.51
C ASP A 41 -9.07 -18.41 -8.99
N LEU A 42 -7.95 -18.81 -8.40
CA LEU A 42 -7.75 -20.08 -7.73
C LEU A 42 -8.32 -20.14 -6.30
N GLY A 43 -8.71 -19.00 -5.70
CA GLY A 43 -9.14 -18.96 -4.31
C GLY A 43 -8.00 -18.83 -3.29
N LEU A 44 -6.77 -18.53 -3.75
CA LEU A 44 -5.60 -18.30 -2.89
C LEU A 44 -5.53 -16.86 -2.34
N GLY A 45 -6.48 -15.98 -2.68
CA GLY A 45 -6.45 -14.57 -2.31
C GLY A 45 -5.25 -13.85 -2.96
N ASN A 46 -4.39 -13.26 -2.15
CA ASN A 46 -3.20 -12.55 -2.63
C ASN A 46 -1.90 -13.39 -2.54
N ARG A 47 -1.99 -14.71 -2.35
CA ARG A 47 -0.82 -15.58 -2.18
C ARG A 47 -0.26 -15.99 -3.54
N ILE A 48 0.71 -15.23 -4.03
CA ILE A 48 1.32 -15.37 -5.36
C ILE A 48 2.66 -16.12 -5.37
N ASN A 49 3.24 -16.41 -4.21
CA ASN A 49 4.58 -16.96 -4.08
C ASN A 49 4.78 -18.27 -4.86
N THR A 50 3.88 -19.24 -4.73
CA THR A 50 3.97 -20.53 -5.45
C THR A 50 3.88 -20.34 -6.96
N ILE A 51 3.00 -19.44 -7.43
CA ILE A 51 2.84 -19.13 -8.85
C ILE A 51 4.14 -18.54 -9.41
N LEU A 52 4.70 -17.53 -8.73
CA LEU A 52 5.94 -16.88 -9.17
C LEU A 52 7.16 -17.79 -9.06
N GLN A 53 7.20 -18.71 -8.09
CA GLN A 53 8.26 -19.69 -7.97
C GLN A 53 8.24 -20.67 -9.15
N ALA A 54 7.07 -21.17 -9.55
CA ALA A 54 6.93 -22.03 -10.72
C ALA A 54 7.35 -21.29 -12.00
N ALA A 55 6.93 -20.03 -12.16
CA ALA A 55 7.34 -19.19 -13.27
C ALA A 55 8.87 -18.98 -13.31
N PHE A 56 9.52 -18.80 -12.14
CA PHE A 56 10.97 -18.70 -12.06
C PHE A 56 11.64 -19.97 -12.59
N PHE A 57 11.28 -21.16 -12.15
CA PHE A 57 11.90 -22.39 -12.62
C PHE A 57 11.64 -22.62 -14.11
N GLN A 58 10.44 -22.30 -14.60
CA GLN A 58 10.11 -22.42 -16.02
C GLN A 58 10.98 -21.51 -16.90
N LEU A 59 11.27 -20.29 -16.45
CA LEU A 59 12.05 -19.33 -17.23
C LEU A 59 13.56 -19.59 -17.14
N THR A 60 14.05 -19.91 -15.95
CA THR A 60 15.49 -19.99 -15.71
C THR A 60 16.09 -21.37 -15.99
N LYS A 61 15.28 -22.42 -15.78
CA LYS A 61 15.69 -23.84 -15.95
C LYS A 61 17.00 -24.16 -15.18
N VAL A 62 17.18 -23.54 -14.01
CA VAL A 62 18.36 -23.79 -13.15
C VAL A 62 18.44 -25.24 -12.67
N ILE A 63 17.31 -25.94 -12.68
CA ILE A 63 17.20 -27.41 -12.54
C ILE A 63 16.22 -27.89 -13.62
N PRO A 64 16.20 -29.19 -13.95
CA PRO A 64 15.20 -29.76 -14.88
C PRO A 64 13.78 -29.43 -14.40
N ILE A 65 12.94 -28.98 -15.34
CA ILE A 65 11.61 -28.45 -14.97
C ILE A 65 10.71 -29.53 -14.33
N ASP A 66 10.80 -30.76 -14.81
CA ASP A 66 10.02 -31.88 -14.24
C ASP A 66 10.39 -32.12 -12.78
N LEU A 67 11.67 -32.08 -12.46
CA LEU A 67 12.16 -32.18 -11.09
C LEU A 67 11.69 -30.99 -10.23
N ALA A 68 11.76 -29.78 -10.77
CA ALA A 68 11.28 -28.59 -10.06
C ALA A 68 9.79 -28.70 -9.69
N VAL A 69 8.96 -29.17 -10.63
CA VAL A 69 7.52 -29.36 -10.43
C VAL A 69 7.25 -30.45 -9.39
N GLU A 70 7.96 -31.58 -9.47
CA GLU A 70 7.85 -32.67 -8.50
C GLU A 70 8.17 -32.17 -7.10
N GLU A 71 9.30 -31.52 -6.90
CA GLU A 71 9.76 -31.01 -5.59
C GLU A 71 8.83 -29.92 -5.04
N MET A 72 8.32 -29.04 -5.90
CA MET A 72 7.33 -28.02 -5.49
C MET A 72 6.03 -28.67 -5.00
N LYS A 73 5.51 -29.68 -5.72
CA LYS A 73 4.29 -30.39 -5.34
C LYS A 73 4.50 -31.23 -4.07
N GLN A 74 5.65 -31.86 -3.93
CA GLN A 74 6.03 -32.55 -2.69
C GLN A 74 6.16 -31.57 -1.50
N GLY A 75 6.73 -30.40 -1.73
CA GLY A 75 6.80 -29.33 -0.74
C GLY A 75 5.43 -28.83 -0.30
N ASN A 76 4.49 -28.68 -1.22
CA ASN A 76 3.08 -28.37 -0.94
C ASN A 76 2.44 -29.44 -0.04
N TYR A 77 2.63 -30.72 -0.36
CA TYR A 77 2.13 -31.81 0.44
C TYR A 77 2.68 -31.74 1.88
N ASN A 78 3.99 -31.64 2.02
CA ASN A 78 4.65 -31.58 3.32
C ASN A 78 4.18 -30.38 4.18
N SER A 79 3.92 -29.25 3.54
CA SER A 79 3.56 -28.00 4.24
C SER A 79 2.08 -27.90 4.61
N TYR A 80 1.20 -28.44 3.79
CA TYR A 80 -0.23 -28.15 3.88
C TYR A 80 -1.11 -29.37 4.22
N PHE A 81 -0.69 -30.60 3.94
CA PHE A 81 -1.54 -31.78 4.14
C PHE A 81 -2.02 -31.91 5.60
N LYS A 82 -1.13 -31.74 6.58
CA LYS A 82 -1.49 -31.82 7.99
C LYS A 82 -2.38 -30.67 8.48
N LYS A 83 -2.39 -29.54 7.78
CA LYS A 83 -3.11 -28.32 8.18
C LYS A 83 -4.50 -28.22 7.55
N GLY A 84 -4.69 -28.74 6.36
CA GLY A 84 -5.91 -28.52 5.60
C GLY A 84 -6.27 -29.67 4.63
N GLY A 85 -5.59 -30.82 4.74
CA GLY A 85 -5.87 -32.00 3.95
C GLY A 85 -5.53 -31.88 2.47
N GLN A 86 -6.00 -32.84 1.70
CA GLN A 86 -5.70 -32.95 0.26
C GLN A 86 -6.21 -31.76 -0.55
N GLU A 87 -7.33 -31.18 -0.16
CA GLU A 87 -7.94 -30.05 -0.89
C GLU A 87 -7.01 -28.84 -0.95
N ILE A 88 -6.33 -28.50 0.16
CA ILE A 88 -5.38 -27.38 0.18
C ILE A 88 -4.10 -27.73 -0.58
N VAL A 89 -3.66 -28.99 -0.53
CA VAL A 89 -2.53 -29.46 -1.35
C VAL A 89 -2.85 -29.30 -2.83
N ASP A 90 -4.01 -29.77 -3.28
CA ASP A 90 -4.43 -29.69 -4.68
C ASP A 90 -4.59 -28.22 -5.15
N LEU A 91 -5.08 -27.35 -4.28
CA LEU A 91 -5.17 -25.94 -4.56
C LEU A 91 -3.77 -25.32 -4.82
N ASN A 92 -2.78 -25.63 -3.99
CA ASN A 92 -1.42 -25.14 -4.16
C ASN A 92 -0.71 -25.83 -5.36
N ASN A 93 -1.03 -27.08 -5.66
CA ASN A 93 -0.53 -27.77 -6.86
C ASN A 93 -1.05 -27.11 -8.14
N ARG A 94 -2.33 -26.71 -8.18
CA ARG A 94 -2.86 -25.90 -9.30
C ARG A 94 -2.13 -24.56 -9.43
N ALA A 95 -1.68 -23.96 -8.32
CA ALA A 95 -0.87 -22.74 -8.38
C ALA A 95 0.49 -22.96 -9.05
N VAL A 96 1.12 -24.12 -8.85
CA VAL A 96 2.32 -24.52 -9.62
C VAL A 96 1.99 -24.58 -11.10
N ASP A 97 0.92 -25.29 -11.47
CA ASP A 97 0.57 -25.54 -12.88
C ASP A 97 0.27 -24.22 -13.63
N VAL A 98 -0.50 -23.29 -13.03
CA VAL A 98 -0.76 -21.99 -13.66
C VAL A 98 0.49 -21.10 -13.71
N GLY A 99 1.40 -21.25 -12.74
CA GLY A 99 2.67 -20.51 -12.74
C GLY A 99 3.58 -20.88 -13.92
N LEU A 100 3.51 -22.14 -14.39
CA LEU A 100 4.30 -22.59 -15.53
C LEU A 100 3.81 -22.01 -16.87
N THR A 101 2.53 -21.69 -17.00
CA THR A 101 1.88 -21.33 -18.26
C THR A 101 1.31 -19.92 -18.30
N GLY A 102 1.12 -19.28 -17.16
CA GLY A 102 0.44 -17.99 -17.05
C GLY A 102 1.28 -16.76 -17.43
N MET A 103 2.46 -16.97 -18.04
CA MET A 103 3.36 -15.90 -18.46
C MET A 103 3.14 -15.53 -19.93
N THR A 104 3.18 -14.25 -20.24
CA THR A 104 3.17 -13.74 -21.61
C THR A 104 4.54 -13.14 -21.92
N LYS A 105 5.18 -13.61 -23.00
CA LYS A 105 6.41 -13.00 -23.52
C LYS A 105 6.06 -11.67 -24.18
N VAL A 106 6.82 -10.63 -23.88
CA VAL A 106 6.67 -9.31 -24.47
C VAL A 106 7.85 -9.07 -25.40
N GLU A 107 7.54 -8.74 -26.65
CA GLU A 107 8.57 -8.27 -27.60
C GLU A 107 8.97 -6.86 -27.21
N VAL A 108 10.25 -6.69 -26.87
CA VAL A 108 10.80 -5.39 -26.44
C VAL A 108 11.03 -4.51 -27.67
N PRO A 109 10.31 -3.35 -27.81
CA PRO A 109 10.51 -2.48 -28.95
C PRO A 109 11.92 -1.89 -28.99
N ALA A 110 12.55 -1.87 -30.15
CA ALA A 110 13.87 -1.25 -30.31
C ALA A 110 13.87 0.25 -29.92
N ALA A 111 12.76 0.93 -30.16
CA ALA A 111 12.58 2.35 -29.79
C ALA A 111 12.70 2.61 -28.29
N TRP A 112 12.54 1.58 -27.43
CA TRP A 112 12.71 1.74 -25.99
C TRP A 112 14.17 2.08 -25.59
N ALA A 113 15.15 1.80 -26.45
CA ALA A 113 16.52 2.20 -26.21
C ALA A 113 16.69 3.72 -26.05
N ASP A 114 15.85 4.50 -26.74
CA ASP A 114 15.89 5.96 -26.74
C ASP A 114 14.77 6.59 -25.86
N ALA A 115 14.11 5.81 -25.01
CA ALA A 115 13.04 6.30 -24.14
C ALA A 115 13.54 7.45 -23.25
N LYS A 116 12.85 8.58 -23.28
CA LYS A 116 13.20 9.79 -22.53
C LYS A 116 12.54 9.79 -21.16
N ASP A 117 13.30 10.18 -20.15
CA ASP A 117 12.74 10.40 -18.82
C ASP A 117 11.73 11.55 -18.87
N GLY A 118 10.63 11.42 -18.10
CA GLY A 118 9.66 12.49 -17.91
C GLY A 118 10.27 13.69 -17.17
N ALA A 119 9.47 14.73 -16.97
CA ALA A 119 9.87 15.85 -16.13
C ALA A 119 10.29 15.34 -14.74
N PRO A 120 11.34 15.93 -14.13
CA PRO A 120 11.73 15.56 -12.77
C PRO A 120 10.54 15.72 -11.82
N GLU A 121 10.30 14.69 -11.01
CA GLU A 121 9.28 14.77 -9.96
C GLU A 121 9.69 15.81 -8.92
N GLU A 122 8.77 16.72 -8.58
CA GLU A 122 8.99 17.67 -7.50
C GLU A 122 9.04 16.90 -6.17
N LEU A 123 10.21 16.89 -5.55
CA LEU A 123 10.42 16.20 -4.27
C LEU A 123 9.78 17.01 -3.13
N LYS A 124 8.88 16.39 -2.41
CA LYS A 124 8.24 16.95 -1.22
C LYS A 124 9.04 16.59 0.05
N GLY A 125 8.83 17.36 1.11
CA GLY A 125 9.45 17.12 2.41
C GLY A 125 10.62 18.04 2.72
N THR A 126 11.28 17.74 3.83
CA THR A 126 12.47 18.47 4.32
C THR A 126 13.67 18.20 3.42
N ASP A 127 14.73 18.98 3.58
CA ASP A 127 15.98 18.76 2.86
C ASP A 127 16.58 17.38 3.20
N PHE A 128 16.42 16.92 4.45
CA PHE A 128 16.82 15.56 4.84
C PHE A 128 16.10 14.49 4.02
N VAL A 129 14.78 14.64 3.84
CA VAL A 129 13.99 13.73 3.01
C VAL A 129 14.49 13.72 1.57
N LYS A 130 14.73 14.88 0.98
CA LYS A 130 15.17 15.03 -0.41
C LYS A 130 16.59 14.50 -0.65
N ASP A 131 17.50 14.79 0.28
CA ASP A 131 18.92 14.50 0.13
C ASP A 131 19.30 13.07 0.56
N ILE A 132 18.60 12.49 1.52
CA ILE A 132 18.91 11.16 2.09
C ILE A 132 17.80 10.14 1.83
N VAL A 133 16.57 10.43 2.29
CA VAL A 133 15.50 9.42 2.29
C VAL A 133 15.10 9.02 0.87
N VAL A 134 14.85 9.99 0.00
CA VAL A 134 14.44 9.71 -1.40
C VAL A 134 15.53 8.96 -2.18
N PRO A 135 16.82 9.33 -2.13
CA PRO A 135 17.86 8.52 -2.76
C PRO A 135 17.95 7.09 -2.21
N MET A 136 17.77 6.90 -0.91
CA MET A 136 17.77 5.56 -0.31
C MET A 136 16.55 4.74 -0.76
N ASP A 137 15.35 5.32 -0.77
CA ASP A 137 14.14 4.68 -1.30
C ASP A 137 14.26 4.31 -2.78
N ARG A 138 15.05 5.07 -3.54
CA ARG A 138 15.39 4.81 -4.95
C ARG A 138 16.58 3.84 -5.15
N GLN A 139 17.02 3.17 -4.10
CA GLN A 139 18.16 2.21 -4.14
C GLN A 139 19.50 2.87 -4.53
N HIS A 140 19.69 4.14 -4.18
CA HIS A 140 20.93 4.89 -4.45
C HIS A 140 21.68 5.27 -3.16
N GLY A 141 21.35 4.64 -2.03
CA GLY A 141 21.95 4.95 -0.74
C GLY A 141 23.46 4.74 -0.68
N ASP A 142 23.98 3.76 -1.43
CA ASP A 142 25.41 3.47 -1.59
C ASP A 142 26.22 4.62 -2.26
N LYS A 143 25.54 5.52 -2.94
CA LYS A 143 26.13 6.69 -3.61
C LYS A 143 26.21 7.93 -2.73
N LEU A 144 25.57 7.88 -1.56
CA LEU A 144 25.55 9.01 -0.64
C LEU A 144 26.89 9.14 0.11
N PRO A 145 27.54 10.31 0.10
CA PRO A 145 28.78 10.48 0.82
C PRO A 145 28.54 10.60 2.34
N VAL A 146 29.48 10.11 3.15
CA VAL A 146 29.42 10.18 4.61
C VAL A 146 29.27 11.63 5.12
N SER A 147 29.84 12.60 4.40
CA SER A 147 29.71 14.03 4.71
C SER A 147 28.25 14.51 4.71
N LEU A 148 27.38 13.89 3.92
CA LEU A 148 25.94 14.21 3.89
C LEU A 148 25.26 13.78 5.19
N PHE A 149 25.55 12.56 5.68
CA PHE A 149 25.05 12.07 6.97
C PHE A 149 25.56 12.92 8.13
N LYS A 150 26.82 13.43 8.05
CA LYS A 150 27.35 14.37 9.01
C LYS A 150 26.60 15.72 8.99
N LYS A 151 26.26 16.24 7.79
CA LYS A 151 25.46 17.48 7.61
C LYS A 151 24.14 17.41 8.40
N TYR A 152 23.50 16.24 8.39
CA TYR A 152 22.20 16.03 9.05
C TYR A 152 22.28 15.44 10.45
N ASN A 153 23.47 15.35 11.06
CA ASN A 153 23.71 14.81 12.39
C ASN A 153 23.13 13.39 12.61
N CYS A 154 23.20 12.52 11.61
CA CYS A 154 22.67 11.16 11.68
C CYS A 154 23.75 10.06 11.62
N LEU A 155 25.02 10.40 11.99
CA LEU A 155 26.10 9.42 12.06
C LEU A 155 25.96 8.41 13.20
N ASP A 156 25.20 8.75 14.22
CA ASP A 156 24.91 7.94 15.41
C ASP A 156 23.65 7.05 15.26
N GLY A 157 23.02 7.08 14.07
CA GLY A 157 21.76 6.41 13.81
C GLY A 157 20.51 7.24 14.13
N THR A 158 20.66 8.48 14.59
CA THR A 158 19.54 9.42 14.71
C THR A 158 18.91 9.68 13.34
N TRP A 159 17.58 9.64 13.27
CA TRP A 159 16.83 9.78 12.03
C TRP A 159 15.67 10.77 12.22
N GLU A 160 15.39 11.58 11.20
CA GLU A 160 14.23 12.48 11.22
C GLU A 160 12.92 11.68 11.24
N ASN A 161 12.05 11.98 12.20
CA ASN A 161 10.78 11.28 12.36
C ASN A 161 9.75 11.67 11.27
N GLY A 162 8.85 10.74 10.94
CA GLY A 162 7.74 10.99 10.01
C GLY A 162 8.12 10.97 8.53
N THR A 163 9.35 10.59 8.17
CA THR A 163 9.83 10.56 6.78
C THR A 163 9.04 9.59 5.88
N THR A 164 8.44 8.55 6.45
CA THR A 164 7.59 7.59 5.71
C THR A 164 6.37 8.23 5.05
N ALA A 165 5.93 9.41 5.52
CA ALA A 165 4.83 10.16 4.91
C ALA A 165 5.13 10.58 3.46
N TYR A 166 6.39 10.64 3.08
CA TYR A 166 6.85 11.05 1.75
C TYR A 166 7.16 9.89 0.80
N SER A 167 7.17 8.65 1.28
CA SER A 167 7.50 7.47 0.44
C SER A 167 6.44 7.20 -0.63
N LYS A 168 5.16 7.39 -0.35
CA LYS A 168 4.03 7.28 -1.30
C LYS A 168 4.17 6.14 -2.31
N ARG A 169 4.35 4.90 -1.81
CA ARG A 169 4.78 3.74 -2.62
C ARG A 169 3.77 3.27 -3.66
N GLY A 170 2.46 3.48 -3.45
CA GLY A 170 1.41 3.15 -4.40
C GLY A 170 1.37 1.66 -4.81
N VAL A 171 1.65 0.75 -3.89
CA VAL A 171 1.82 -0.69 -4.19
C VAL A 171 0.51 -1.48 -4.22
N ALA A 172 -0.60 -0.89 -3.80
CA ALA A 172 -1.88 -1.58 -3.76
C ALA A 172 -2.51 -1.69 -5.16
N VAL A 173 -2.90 -2.88 -5.56
CA VAL A 173 -3.69 -3.10 -6.79
C VAL A 173 -5.12 -2.58 -6.62
N THR A 174 -5.67 -2.79 -5.41
CA THR A 174 -7.00 -2.28 -5.03
C THR A 174 -6.92 -1.58 -3.69
N VAL A 175 -7.71 -0.51 -3.54
CA VAL A 175 -7.79 0.31 -2.33
C VAL A 175 -9.24 0.49 -1.89
N PRO A 176 -9.53 0.74 -0.60
CA PRO A 176 -10.90 0.92 -0.15
C PRO A 176 -11.47 2.25 -0.63
N GLN A 177 -12.66 2.20 -1.20
CA GLN A 177 -13.51 3.35 -1.47
C GLN A 177 -14.55 3.45 -0.36
N TRP A 178 -14.79 4.66 0.14
CA TRP A 178 -15.77 4.94 1.17
C TRP A 178 -17.14 5.30 0.59
N ASN A 179 -18.18 4.66 1.12
CA ASN A 179 -19.57 4.99 0.83
C ASN A 179 -20.19 5.71 2.04
N PRO A 180 -20.48 7.02 1.93
CA PRO A 180 -21.02 7.83 3.02
C PRO A 180 -22.44 7.40 3.45
N ASP A 181 -23.26 6.91 2.52
CA ASP A 181 -24.69 6.62 2.77
C ASP A 181 -24.87 5.41 3.70
N VAL A 182 -23.95 4.46 3.64
CA VAL A 182 -23.97 3.23 4.44
C VAL A 182 -23.13 3.33 5.71
N CYS A 183 -22.17 4.26 5.74
CA CYS A 183 -21.21 4.39 6.83
C CYS A 183 -21.88 4.83 8.15
N ILE A 184 -21.70 4.02 9.21
CA ILE A 184 -22.18 4.33 10.57
C ILE A 184 -21.18 5.14 11.40
N GLN A 185 -20.08 5.57 10.83
CA GLN A 185 -19.06 6.41 11.45
C GLN A 185 -18.44 5.83 12.75
N CYS A 186 -18.27 4.53 12.84
CA CYS A 186 -17.74 3.86 14.03
C CYS A 186 -16.19 3.89 14.12
N ASN A 187 -15.49 4.31 13.09
CA ASN A 187 -14.03 4.40 12.96
C ASN A 187 -13.24 3.09 13.16
N ARG A 188 -13.90 1.92 13.19
CA ARG A 188 -13.22 0.62 13.34
C ARG A 188 -12.24 0.36 12.19
N CYS A 189 -12.56 0.80 10.98
CA CYS A 189 -11.66 0.70 9.82
C CYS A 189 -10.36 1.49 10.01
N ALA A 190 -10.45 2.70 10.57
CA ALA A 190 -9.29 3.51 10.91
C ALA A 190 -8.46 2.87 12.03
N MET A 191 -9.12 2.37 13.09
CA MET A 191 -8.46 1.66 14.18
C MET A 191 -7.71 0.42 13.68
N ALA A 192 -8.36 -0.39 12.85
CA ALA A 192 -7.81 -1.66 12.36
C ALA A 192 -6.75 -1.49 11.26
N CYS A 193 -6.62 -0.30 10.65
CA CYS A 193 -5.65 -0.08 9.60
C CYS A 193 -4.21 -0.14 10.13
N PRO A 194 -3.36 -1.10 9.67
CA PRO A 194 -1.99 -1.25 10.14
C PRO A 194 -1.07 -0.06 9.79
N HIS A 195 -1.46 0.71 8.77
CA HIS A 195 -0.60 1.73 8.17
C HIS A 195 -1.13 3.15 8.37
N ALA A 196 -2.23 3.34 9.13
CA ALA A 196 -2.90 4.62 9.29
C ALA A 196 -3.27 5.31 7.94
N ALA A 197 -3.49 4.51 6.89
CA ALA A 197 -3.81 4.98 5.55
C ALA A 197 -5.32 5.24 5.34
N ILE A 198 -6.16 5.00 6.33
CA ILE A 198 -7.58 5.37 6.36
C ILE A 198 -7.86 6.11 7.66
N ARG A 199 -8.38 7.33 7.58
CA ARG A 199 -8.56 8.22 8.71
C ARG A 199 -9.90 8.92 8.67
N PRO A 200 -10.58 9.08 9.83
CA PRO A 200 -11.73 9.96 9.93
C PRO A 200 -11.26 11.42 10.01
N VAL A 201 -11.95 12.27 9.30
CA VAL A 201 -11.75 13.73 9.29
C VAL A 201 -13.04 14.40 9.76
N LEU A 202 -12.89 15.40 10.63
CA LEU A 202 -13.98 16.28 11.09
C LEU A 202 -13.67 17.71 10.67
N LEU A 203 -14.60 18.34 9.99
CA LEU A 203 -14.49 19.74 9.57
C LEU A 203 -15.62 20.58 10.17
N THR A 204 -15.31 21.81 10.60
CA THR A 204 -16.29 22.85 10.82
C THR A 204 -16.87 23.31 9.49
N GLU A 205 -17.93 24.10 9.52
CA GLU A 205 -18.49 24.64 8.26
C GLU A 205 -17.51 25.60 7.56
N GLU A 206 -16.69 26.32 8.31
CA GLU A 206 -15.62 27.18 7.75
C GLU A 206 -14.52 26.37 7.06
N GLU A 207 -14.02 25.32 7.72
CA GLU A 207 -13.01 24.42 7.18
C GLU A 207 -13.53 23.68 5.94
N LYS A 208 -14.80 23.29 5.94
CA LYS A 208 -15.47 22.63 4.82
C LYS A 208 -15.65 23.57 3.62
N ALA A 209 -15.89 24.85 3.83
CA ALA A 209 -16.06 25.81 2.76
C ALA A 209 -14.82 25.92 1.85
N GLY A 210 -13.63 25.63 2.38
CA GLY A 210 -12.39 25.56 1.62
C GLY A 210 -12.10 24.21 0.96
N ALA A 211 -12.94 23.18 1.18
CA ALA A 211 -12.71 21.85 0.65
C ALA A 211 -13.14 21.71 -0.82
N PRO A 212 -12.39 20.94 -1.64
CA PRO A 212 -12.78 20.70 -3.01
C PRO A 212 -14.06 19.84 -3.08
N GLU A 213 -14.78 19.93 -4.18
CA GLU A 213 -16.00 19.15 -4.43
C GLU A 213 -15.79 17.64 -4.26
N SER A 214 -14.60 17.15 -4.61
CA SER A 214 -14.20 15.74 -4.43
C SER A 214 -14.09 15.31 -2.96
N PHE A 215 -14.07 16.27 -2.01
CA PHE A 215 -14.04 16.00 -0.57
C PHE A 215 -15.46 15.90 0.01
N VAL A 216 -16.23 14.91 -0.44
CA VAL A 216 -17.61 14.67 0.02
C VAL A 216 -17.63 14.43 1.53
N THR A 217 -18.54 15.10 2.24
CA THR A 217 -18.75 14.96 3.68
C THR A 217 -20.22 14.70 4.01
N VAL A 218 -20.46 14.13 5.17
CA VAL A 218 -21.80 13.95 5.75
C VAL A 218 -21.82 14.50 7.18
N PRO A 219 -23.01 14.82 7.76
CA PRO A 219 -23.08 15.24 9.16
C PRO A 219 -22.42 14.22 10.10
N ALA A 220 -21.60 14.69 11.02
CA ALA A 220 -20.97 13.83 12.03
C ALA A 220 -22.01 13.33 13.04
N LYS A 221 -21.86 12.08 13.50
CA LYS A 221 -22.77 11.41 14.41
C LYS A 221 -22.04 10.88 15.65
N GLY A 222 -22.69 10.93 16.82
CA GLY A 222 -22.24 10.26 18.05
C GLY A 222 -20.86 10.70 18.56
N LEU A 223 -20.60 12.00 18.58
CA LEU A 223 -19.36 12.61 19.12
C LEU A 223 -19.49 13.03 20.60
N GLY A 224 -20.68 12.96 21.17
CA GLY A 224 -21.01 13.46 22.51
C GLY A 224 -22.06 14.55 22.47
N LYS A 225 -22.68 14.85 23.61
CA LYS A 225 -23.77 15.85 23.68
C LYS A 225 -23.26 17.28 23.54
N ASP A 226 -22.01 17.52 23.98
CA ASP A 226 -21.39 18.84 24.02
C ASP A 226 -20.45 19.08 22.82
N ALA A 227 -20.35 18.10 21.88
CA ALA A 227 -19.52 18.27 20.70
C ALA A 227 -20.17 19.25 19.72
N PRO A 228 -19.40 20.19 19.14
CA PRO A 228 -19.87 21.05 18.06
C PRO A 228 -20.40 20.25 16.86
N ALA A 229 -21.21 20.89 16.02
CA ALA A 229 -21.62 20.33 14.74
C ALA A 229 -20.42 20.24 13.81
N TYR A 230 -20.11 19.04 13.34
CA TYR A 230 -19.06 18.77 12.39
C TYR A 230 -19.58 18.06 11.15
N SER A 231 -18.89 18.26 10.03
CA SER A 231 -18.98 17.44 8.85
C SER A 231 -17.92 16.32 8.92
N PHE A 232 -18.33 15.08 8.65
CA PHE A 232 -17.51 13.87 8.75
C PHE A 232 -17.14 13.32 7.36
N ARG A 233 -15.92 12.87 7.22
CA ARG A 233 -15.45 12.05 6.10
C ARG A 233 -14.52 10.94 6.57
N MET A 234 -14.62 9.77 5.94
CA MET A 234 -13.58 8.73 6.03
C MET A 234 -12.67 8.86 4.81
N GLN A 235 -11.44 9.33 5.01
CA GLN A 235 -10.49 9.58 3.93
C GLN A 235 -9.44 8.47 3.86
N VAL A 236 -9.20 7.97 2.65
CA VAL A 236 -8.16 6.97 2.35
C VAL A 236 -6.99 7.65 1.65
N SER A 237 -5.76 7.23 2.00
CA SER A 237 -4.56 7.49 1.21
C SER A 237 -4.32 6.34 0.24
N PRO A 238 -4.58 6.48 -1.05
CA PRO A 238 -4.34 5.41 -2.01
C PRO A 238 -2.87 5.00 -2.10
N TYR A 239 -1.94 5.96 -2.07
CA TYR A 239 -0.52 5.71 -2.22
C TYR A 239 0.16 5.10 -0.98
N ASP A 240 -0.44 5.24 0.21
CA ASP A 240 0.06 4.65 1.45
C ASP A 240 -0.70 3.35 1.83
N CYS A 241 -1.78 3.04 1.12
CA CYS A 241 -2.55 1.80 1.31
C CYS A 241 -1.79 0.60 0.74
N LEU A 242 -1.78 -0.52 1.48
CA LEU A 242 -1.17 -1.78 1.02
C LEU A 242 -2.19 -2.78 0.45
N GLY A 243 -3.47 -2.41 0.30
CA GLY A 243 -4.50 -3.26 -0.29
C GLY A 243 -4.85 -4.51 0.52
N CYS A 244 -4.55 -4.56 1.81
CA CYS A 244 -4.69 -5.75 2.66
C CYS A 244 -6.15 -6.15 2.98
N GLY A 245 -7.13 -5.24 2.83
CA GLY A 245 -8.55 -5.50 3.07
C GLY A 245 -8.97 -5.57 4.55
N VAL A 246 -8.07 -5.41 5.51
CA VAL A 246 -8.40 -5.49 6.97
C VAL A 246 -9.49 -4.50 7.37
N CYS A 247 -9.51 -3.31 6.79
CA CYS A 247 -10.55 -2.30 7.05
C CYS A 247 -11.96 -2.77 6.65
N LEU A 248 -12.10 -3.59 5.59
CA LEU A 248 -13.37 -4.17 5.19
C LEU A 248 -13.83 -5.23 6.20
N THR A 249 -12.89 -6.11 6.60
CA THR A 249 -13.17 -7.15 7.60
C THR A 249 -13.59 -6.55 8.95
N ALA A 250 -12.97 -5.44 9.35
CA ALA A 250 -13.29 -4.74 10.59
C ALA A 250 -14.59 -3.91 10.51
N CYS A 251 -15.10 -3.66 9.30
CA CYS A 251 -16.30 -2.83 9.11
C CYS A 251 -17.58 -3.62 9.37
N PRO A 252 -18.41 -3.23 10.36
CA PRO A 252 -19.68 -3.91 10.64
C PRO A 252 -20.80 -3.54 9.66
N ALA A 253 -20.65 -2.41 8.94
CA ALA A 253 -21.61 -1.93 7.95
C ALA A 253 -21.20 -2.41 6.56
N LYS A 254 -21.79 -3.53 6.12
CA LYS A 254 -21.53 -4.09 4.78
C LYS A 254 -21.83 -3.05 3.70
N GLY A 255 -20.87 -2.85 2.76
CA GLY A 255 -21.01 -1.86 1.69
C GLY A 255 -20.59 -0.43 2.06
N ALA A 256 -20.18 -0.16 3.32
CA ALA A 256 -19.60 1.14 3.68
C ALA A 256 -18.17 1.33 3.19
N LEU A 257 -17.47 0.23 2.89
CA LEU A 257 -16.18 0.19 2.21
C LEU A 257 -16.21 -0.90 1.15
N GLU A 258 -15.62 -0.62 0.00
CA GLU A 258 -15.45 -1.56 -1.10
C GLU A 258 -14.02 -1.47 -1.64
N MET A 259 -13.40 -2.60 -1.99
CA MET A 259 -12.09 -2.59 -2.65
C MET A 259 -12.27 -2.33 -4.15
N VAL A 260 -11.75 -1.22 -4.62
CA VAL A 260 -11.82 -0.80 -6.02
C VAL A 260 -10.41 -0.66 -6.60
N PRO A 261 -10.23 -0.69 -7.94
CA PRO A 261 -8.92 -0.50 -8.55
C PRO A 261 -8.24 0.80 -8.09
N PHE A 262 -6.95 0.73 -7.77
CA PHE A 262 -6.14 1.88 -7.33
C PHE A 262 -6.29 3.10 -8.24
N GLU A 263 -6.29 2.89 -9.56
CA GLU A 263 -6.37 3.95 -10.56
C GLU A 263 -7.60 4.84 -10.39
N THR A 264 -8.72 4.27 -9.90
CA THR A 264 -9.97 5.02 -9.69
C THR A 264 -9.91 5.94 -8.47
N GLN A 265 -8.97 5.70 -7.54
CA GLN A 265 -8.87 6.43 -6.28
C GLN A 265 -7.61 7.28 -6.15
N LYS A 266 -6.64 7.17 -7.05
CA LYS A 266 -5.37 7.93 -6.94
C LYS A 266 -5.57 9.45 -6.88
N ALA A 267 -6.63 9.98 -7.52
CA ALA A 267 -7.00 11.38 -7.45
C ALA A 267 -7.47 11.85 -6.04
N GLN A 268 -7.71 10.91 -5.11
CA GLN A 268 -8.05 11.22 -3.71
C GLN A 268 -6.83 11.50 -2.82
N GLN A 269 -5.61 11.29 -3.32
CA GLN A 269 -4.41 11.53 -2.52
C GLN A 269 -4.27 12.97 -2.02
N PRO A 270 -4.49 14.02 -2.84
CA PRO A 270 -4.48 15.40 -2.34
C PRO A 270 -5.48 15.65 -1.20
N ASN A 271 -6.64 15.01 -1.24
CA ASN A 271 -7.63 15.09 -0.16
C ASN A 271 -7.09 14.50 1.15
N PHE A 272 -6.36 13.39 1.07
CA PHE A 272 -5.72 12.82 2.26
C PHE A 272 -4.60 13.72 2.78
N ASP A 273 -3.71 14.18 1.90
CA ASP A 273 -2.55 15.00 2.29
C ASP A 273 -2.97 16.34 2.90
N ASN A 274 -4.00 16.98 2.34
CA ASN A 274 -4.42 18.31 2.78
C ASN A 274 -5.40 18.30 3.98
N TYR A 275 -6.14 17.20 4.20
CA TYR A 275 -7.19 17.17 5.23
C TYR A 275 -6.93 16.12 6.33
N ALA A 276 -6.46 14.93 5.97
CA ALA A 276 -6.21 13.88 6.96
C ALA A 276 -4.80 13.95 7.58
N MET A 277 -3.87 14.66 6.93
CA MET A 277 -2.51 14.87 7.43
C MET A 277 -2.32 16.23 8.08
N ASP A 278 -3.22 17.20 7.85
CA ASP A 278 -3.09 18.55 8.44
C ASP A 278 -3.41 18.51 9.95
N GLU A 279 -2.38 18.76 10.75
CA GLU A 279 -2.50 18.78 12.21
C GLU A 279 -3.42 19.89 12.74
N LYS A 280 -3.62 20.97 11.98
CA LYS A 280 -4.52 22.07 12.33
C LYS A 280 -5.99 21.63 12.32
N LEU A 281 -6.31 20.61 11.53
CA LEU A 281 -7.65 20.05 11.41
C LEU A 281 -7.95 18.96 12.44
N LEU A 282 -6.97 18.55 13.25
CA LEU A 282 -7.18 17.59 14.33
C LEU A 282 -8.09 18.15 15.42
N LYS A 283 -8.99 17.31 15.94
CA LYS A 283 -9.98 17.69 16.96
C LYS A 283 -9.67 17.07 18.34
N LYS A 284 -8.38 16.82 18.63
CA LYS A 284 -7.90 16.18 19.86
C LYS A 284 -8.41 16.87 21.13
N ASP A 285 -8.42 18.19 21.13
CA ASP A 285 -8.76 18.98 22.33
C ASP A 285 -10.29 19.15 22.53
N VAL A 286 -11.08 18.82 21.51
CA VAL A 286 -12.55 18.98 21.51
C VAL A 286 -13.26 17.66 21.66
N ILE A 287 -12.67 16.57 21.11
CA ILE A 287 -13.26 15.23 21.09
C ILE A 287 -12.55 14.35 22.12
N SER A 288 -13.30 13.78 23.05
CA SER A 288 -12.78 12.85 24.06
C SER A 288 -12.16 11.61 23.39
N ASP A 289 -10.99 11.19 23.83
CA ASP A 289 -10.26 9.99 23.37
C ASP A 289 -10.68 8.69 24.08
N LYS A 290 -11.73 8.73 24.92
CA LYS A 290 -12.15 7.61 25.78
C LYS A 290 -12.84 6.44 25.08
N SER A 291 -13.10 6.53 23.78
CA SER A 291 -13.70 5.45 23.02
C SER A 291 -12.88 5.11 21.77
N VAL A 292 -13.01 3.87 21.28
CA VAL A 292 -12.40 3.45 19.99
C VAL A 292 -12.74 4.41 18.86
N LYS A 293 -13.99 4.88 18.82
CA LYS A 293 -14.44 5.81 17.78
C LYS A 293 -13.72 7.15 17.87
N THR A 294 -13.68 7.74 19.03
CA THR A 294 -13.21 9.11 19.23
C THR A 294 -11.70 9.19 19.29
N ALA A 295 -11.02 8.15 19.78
CA ALA A 295 -9.56 8.04 19.75
C ALA A 295 -8.97 8.15 18.33
N GLN A 296 -9.70 7.75 17.30
CA GLN A 296 -9.21 7.78 15.92
C GLN A 296 -9.15 9.18 15.30
N PHE A 297 -9.69 10.21 15.95
CA PHE A 297 -9.50 11.60 15.56
C PHE A 297 -8.19 12.21 16.06
N ALA A 298 -7.43 11.49 16.89
CA ALA A 298 -6.08 11.86 17.29
C ALA A 298 -5.05 11.53 16.20
N LYS A 299 -3.92 12.25 16.21
CA LYS A 299 -2.79 12.01 15.32
C LYS A 299 -2.24 10.58 15.51
N PRO A 300 -2.13 9.76 14.46
CA PRO A 300 -1.40 8.52 14.55
C PRO A 300 0.10 8.80 14.46
N TYR A 301 0.83 8.65 15.55
CA TYR A 301 2.29 8.84 15.56
C TYR A 301 3.03 7.71 14.85
N PHE A 302 2.46 6.50 14.82
CA PHE A 302 2.97 5.38 14.03
C PHE A 302 2.13 5.24 12.75
N GLN A 303 2.75 5.52 11.60
CA GLN A 303 2.06 5.58 10.31
C GLN A 303 2.96 5.16 9.15
N PHE A 304 2.35 4.66 8.08
CA PHE A 304 2.99 4.33 6.79
C PHE A 304 4.25 3.47 6.93
N SER A 305 4.24 2.55 7.90
CA SER A 305 5.36 1.64 8.12
C SER A 305 5.58 0.72 6.93
N ALA A 306 6.81 0.21 6.78
CA ALA A 306 7.15 -0.80 5.79
C ALA A 306 6.78 -2.23 6.23
N ALA A 307 5.99 -2.39 7.31
CA ALA A 307 5.52 -3.69 7.78
C ALA A 307 4.60 -4.37 6.76
N CYS A 308 4.42 -5.67 6.92
CA CYS A 308 3.62 -6.49 6.02
C CYS A 308 2.18 -5.98 5.87
N ALA A 309 1.59 -6.19 4.70
CA ALA A 309 0.17 -5.90 4.46
C ALA A 309 -0.71 -6.69 5.45
N GLY A 310 -1.54 -5.96 6.21
CA GLY A 310 -2.39 -6.58 7.25
C GLY A 310 -1.68 -6.95 8.55
N CYS A 311 -0.49 -6.40 8.82
CA CYS A 311 0.26 -6.64 10.06
C CYS A 311 -0.58 -6.24 11.29
N ALA A 312 -0.87 -7.19 12.16
CA ALA A 312 -1.66 -6.94 13.36
C ALA A 312 -0.87 -6.16 14.42
N GLU A 313 0.44 -6.32 14.46
CA GLU A 313 1.32 -5.67 15.44
C GLU A 313 1.31 -4.14 15.30
N THR A 314 1.40 -3.64 14.06
CA THR A 314 1.39 -2.19 13.80
C THR A 314 0.07 -1.53 14.19
N THR A 315 -1.03 -2.28 14.22
CA THR A 315 -2.34 -1.78 14.63
C THR A 315 -2.37 -1.35 16.09
N TYR A 316 -1.86 -2.18 17.02
CA TYR A 316 -1.84 -1.80 18.43
C TYR A 316 -0.71 -0.82 18.77
N ILE A 317 0.45 -0.88 18.09
CA ILE A 317 1.50 0.14 18.23
C ILE A 317 0.93 1.52 17.86
N LYS A 318 0.20 1.61 16.75
CA LYS A 318 -0.49 2.82 16.33
C LYS A 318 -1.49 3.31 17.40
N LEU A 319 -2.35 2.42 17.91
CA LEU A 319 -3.37 2.79 18.89
C LEU A 319 -2.73 3.30 20.21
N VAL A 320 -1.72 2.58 20.71
CA VAL A 320 -1.03 2.99 21.94
C VAL A 320 -0.35 4.34 21.74
N SER A 321 0.36 4.54 20.61
CA SER A 321 1.00 5.82 20.32
C SER A 321 0.00 6.96 20.09
N GLN A 322 -1.19 6.70 19.55
CA GLN A 322 -2.25 7.73 19.46
C GLN A 322 -2.75 8.20 20.83
N LEU A 323 -2.85 7.29 21.80
CA LEU A 323 -3.41 7.59 23.12
C LEU A 323 -2.37 8.17 24.08
N VAL A 324 -1.14 7.74 24.01
CA VAL A 324 -0.11 8.07 25.01
C VAL A 324 1.27 8.40 24.40
N GLY A 325 1.37 8.55 23.09
CA GLY A 325 2.64 8.72 22.37
C GLY A 325 3.42 9.97 22.78
N ASP A 326 2.74 11.02 23.21
CA ASP A 326 3.33 12.24 23.78
C ASP A 326 4.01 12.01 25.15
N ARG A 327 3.82 10.85 25.77
CA ARG A 327 4.32 10.48 27.11
C ARG A 327 5.07 9.14 27.12
N MET A 328 5.27 8.52 25.95
CA MET A 328 6.00 7.26 25.82
C MET A 328 7.51 7.49 25.77
N TYR A 329 8.24 6.60 26.43
CA TYR A 329 9.68 6.45 26.33
C TYR A 329 10.02 5.07 25.80
#